data_936d8b6cbcf132ac4f2afa91443e010a
#
_entry.id   936d8b6cbcf132ac4f2afa91443e010a
#
_cell.length_a   1.000
_cell.length_b   1.000
_cell.length_c   1.000
_cell.angle_alpha   90.00
_cell.angle_beta   90.00
_cell.angle_gamma   90.00
#
_symmetry.space_group_name_H-M   'P 1'
#
loop_
_entity.id
_entity.type
_entity.pdbx_description
1 polymer ?
#
loop_
_entity_poly.entity_id
_entity_poly.type
_entity_poly.pdbx_seq_one_letter_code
_entity_poly.pdbx_strand_id
1 'polypeptide(L)'
;MLRNQATALLRHEHLTTTVPKAKELRPFVERIITIAKRGVNAGDGNGRVLTARRLVMRDLQDREVVSKLFDTIAPRFATRPGGYTRLLRIGFRRGDSAEVAQVELVGSEFNPRAKAEGEGKAEGEKPKAKGMRERLRAAAARVRGKKGVEEDAHKASKPAKDVVRKSTTPRKAGGS
;
A
#
# COMPACT_ATOMS: atom_id res chain seq x y z
N MET A 1 -17.00 -10.18 15.72
CA MET A 1 -17.78 -9.65 14.59
C MET A 1 -17.44 -8.19 14.31
N LEU A 2 -17.63 -7.23 15.24
CA LEU A 2 -17.36 -5.79 15.00
C LEU A 2 -15.91 -5.50 14.58
N ARG A 3 -14.91 -6.15 15.15
CA ARG A 3 -13.49 -6.00 14.77
C ARG A 3 -13.27 -6.35 13.28
N ASN A 4 -13.82 -7.47 12.82
CA ASN A 4 -13.67 -7.89 11.42
C ASN A 4 -14.38 -6.92 10.47
N GLN A 5 -15.57 -6.43 10.84
CA GLN A 5 -16.29 -5.42 10.05
C GLN A 5 -15.54 -4.08 10.03
N ALA A 6 -14.92 -3.67 11.15
CA ALA A 6 -14.08 -2.48 11.21
C ALA A 6 -12.83 -2.62 10.31
N THR A 7 -12.17 -3.78 10.35
CA THR A 7 -11.04 -4.07 9.45
C THR A 7 -11.45 -3.98 7.99
N ALA A 8 -12.60 -4.60 7.63
CA ALA A 8 -13.12 -4.54 6.26
C ALA A 8 -13.50 -3.11 5.84
N LEU A 9 -14.14 -2.34 6.73
CA LEU A 9 -14.50 -0.94 6.47
C LEU A 9 -13.27 -0.06 6.24
N LEU A 10 -12.23 -0.20 7.07
CA LEU A 10 -10.99 0.58 6.92
C LEU A 10 -10.19 0.14 5.68
N ARG A 11 -10.24 -1.15 5.30
CA ARG A 11 -9.57 -1.67 4.10
C ARG A 11 -10.22 -1.15 2.83
N HIS A 12 -11.53 -1.29 2.70
CA HIS A 12 -12.30 -0.99 1.48
C HIS A 12 -12.94 0.40 1.48
N GLU A 13 -12.92 1.09 2.63
CA GLU A 13 -13.55 2.40 2.89
C GLU A 13 -15.09 2.40 2.81
N HIS A 14 -15.69 1.29 2.48
CA HIS A 14 -17.15 1.05 2.48
C HIS A 14 -17.46 -0.38 2.90
N LEU A 15 -18.62 -0.58 3.49
CA LEU A 15 -19.12 -1.89 3.92
C LEU A 15 -20.64 -1.91 3.91
N THR A 16 -21.22 -2.96 3.34
CA THR A 16 -22.67 -3.19 3.39
C THR A 16 -23.02 -4.18 4.50
N THR A 17 -23.92 -3.82 5.39
CA THR A 17 -24.36 -4.65 6.52
C THR A 17 -25.78 -4.29 6.94
N THR A 18 -26.34 -4.99 7.92
CA THR A 18 -27.69 -4.63 8.45
C THR A 18 -27.63 -3.35 9.28
N VAL A 19 -28.72 -2.58 9.28
CA VAL A 19 -28.81 -1.29 9.98
C VAL A 19 -28.44 -1.37 11.47
N PRO A 20 -28.88 -2.35 12.28
CA PRO A 20 -28.44 -2.46 13.67
C PRO A 20 -26.93 -2.62 13.81
N LYS A 21 -26.32 -3.52 13.00
CA LYS A 21 -24.86 -3.72 13.00
C LYS A 21 -24.11 -2.48 12.56
N ALA A 22 -24.62 -1.77 11.56
CA ALA A 22 -24.05 -0.52 11.08
C ALA A 22 -24.04 0.56 12.16
N LYS A 23 -25.12 0.66 12.96
CA LYS A 23 -25.23 1.62 14.07
C LYS A 23 -24.19 1.34 15.17
N GLU A 24 -23.93 0.07 15.51
CA GLU A 24 -22.92 -0.33 16.48
C GLU A 24 -21.48 -0.19 15.94
N LEU A 25 -21.30 -0.41 14.64
CA LEU A 25 -19.99 -0.31 13.99
C LEU A 25 -19.47 1.14 13.96
N ARG A 26 -20.34 2.11 13.74
CA ARG A 26 -19.96 3.53 13.64
C ARG A 26 -19.16 4.04 14.83
N PRO A 27 -19.68 4.02 16.09
CA PRO A 27 -18.93 4.53 17.23
C PRO A 27 -17.64 3.77 17.48
N PHE A 28 -17.60 2.46 17.18
CA PHE A 28 -16.40 1.65 17.30
C PHE A 28 -15.30 2.11 16.33
N VAL A 29 -15.61 2.29 15.04
CA VAL A 29 -14.64 2.76 14.04
C VAL A 29 -14.25 4.21 14.28
N GLU A 30 -15.17 5.07 14.64
CA GLU A 30 -14.89 6.48 14.94
C GLU A 30 -13.93 6.64 16.13
N ARG A 31 -14.05 5.79 17.14
CA ARG A 31 -13.09 5.72 18.26
C ARG A 31 -11.69 5.36 17.76
N ILE A 32 -11.57 4.34 16.91
CA ILE A 32 -10.29 3.90 16.34
C ILE A 32 -9.64 5.03 15.53
N ILE A 33 -10.40 5.70 14.67
CA ILE A 33 -9.91 6.85 13.87
C ILE A 33 -9.48 8.00 14.80
N THR A 34 -10.22 8.27 15.86
CA THR A 34 -9.87 9.32 16.83
C THR A 34 -8.54 9.01 17.54
N ILE A 35 -8.32 7.75 17.94
CA ILE A 35 -7.05 7.32 18.57
C ILE A 35 -5.89 7.52 17.59
N ALA A 36 -6.06 7.08 16.34
CA ALA A 36 -5.03 7.23 15.31
C ALA A 36 -4.72 8.71 15.02
N LYS A 37 -5.75 9.53 14.83
CA LYS A 37 -5.63 10.98 14.61
C LYS A 37 -4.89 11.70 15.75
N ARG A 38 -5.24 11.40 17.00
CA ARG A 38 -4.57 11.97 18.18
C ARG A 38 -3.09 11.55 18.22
N GLY A 39 -2.79 10.30 17.82
CA GLY A 39 -1.42 9.82 17.71
C GLY A 39 -0.63 10.62 16.68
N VAL A 40 -1.15 10.74 15.46
CA VAL A 40 -0.49 11.47 14.35
C VAL A 40 -0.31 12.95 14.69
N ASN A 41 -1.33 13.62 15.22
CA ASN A 41 -1.24 15.05 15.57
C ASN A 41 -0.27 15.34 16.72
N ALA A 42 0.02 14.36 17.58
CA ALA A 42 0.96 14.54 18.68
C ALA A 42 2.43 14.48 18.25
N GLY A 43 2.71 14.08 17.02
CA GLY A 43 4.07 13.92 16.47
C GLY A 43 4.86 12.76 17.08
N ASP A 44 5.95 12.40 16.41
CA ASP A 44 6.78 11.24 16.79
C ASP A 44 7.63 11.48 18.05
N GLY A 45 7.85 12.73 18.43
CA GLY A 45 8.77 13.09 19.54
C GLY A 45 8.38 12.56 20.93
N ASN A 46 7.13 12.20 21.16
CA ASN A 46 6.61 11.79 22.47
C ASN A 46 6.22 10.31 22.58
N GLY A 47 6.53 9.47 21.62
CA GLY A 47 6.12 8.06 21.61
C GLY A 47 4.60 7.83 21.56
N ARG A 48 3.80 8.90 21.39
CA ARG A 48 2.35 8.84 21.36
C ARG A 48 1.83 8.09 20.14
N VAL A 49 2.54 8.19 19.00
CA VAL A 49 2.23 7.43 17.79
C VAL A 49 2.35 5.93 18.04
N LEU A 50 3.42 5.47 18.70
CA LEU A 50 3.62 4.07 19.06
C LEU A 50 2.54 3.58 20.01
N THR A 51 2.19 4.39 21.02
CA THR A 51 1.12 4.06 21.96
C THR A 51 -0.22 3.96 21.24
N ALA A 52 -0.54 4.91 20.36
CA ALA A 52 -1.76 4.88 19.55
C ALA A 52 -1.81 3.64 18.63
N ARG A 53 -0.70 3.30 17.96
CA ARG A 53 -0.60 2.07 17.14
C ARG A 53 -0.84 0.81 17.96
N ARG A 54 -0.25 0.71 19.16
CA ARG A 54 -0.48 -0.43 20.07
C ARG A 54 -1.95 -0.55 20.51
N LEU A 55 -2.59 0.58 20.82
CA LEU A 55 -4.01 0.59 21.20
C LEU A 55 -4.90 0.17 20.02
N VAL A 56 -4.63 0.66 18.83
CA VAL A 56 -5.37 0.27 17.61
C VAL A 56 -5.17 -1.20 17.27
N MET A 57 -3.94 -1.73 17.39
CA MET A 57 -3.64 -3.15 17.13
C MET A 57 -4.35 -4.10 18.09
N ARG A 58 -4.79 -3.66 19.26
CA ARG A 58 -5.62 -4.47 20.15
C ARG A 58 -7.00 -4.76 19.55
N ASP A 59 -7.51 -3.82 18.75
CA ASP A 59 -8.83 -3.92 18.12
C ASP A 59 -8.75 -4.38 16.65
N LEU A 60 -7.70 -3.99 15.93
CA LEU A 60 -7.43 -4.38 14.53
C LEU A 60 -6.19 -5.27 14.48
N GLN A 61 -6.36 -6.54 14.08
CA GLN A 61 -5.26 -7.51 14.01
C GLN A 61 -4.43 -7.39 12.72
N ASP A 62 -4.96 -6.71 11.70
CA ASP A 62 -4.34 -6.57 10.39
C ASP A 62 -3.38 -5.37 10.34
N ARG A 63 -2.09 -5.66 10.20
CA ARG A 63 -1.03 -4.64 10.17
C ARG A 63 -1.12 -3.70 8.97
N GLU A 64 -1.53 -4.22 7.81
CA GLU A 64 -1.66 -3.41 6.59
C GLU A 64 -2.76 -2.36 6.75
N VAL A 65 -3.91 -2.78 7.33
CA VAL A 65 -5.03 -1.86 7.62
C VAL A 65 -4.64 -0.83 8.67
N VAL A 66 -3.85 -1.21 9.68
CA VAL A 66 -3.31 -0.27 10.66
C VAL A 66 -2.36 0.73 9.98
N SER A 67 -1.47 0.30 9.11
CA SER A 67 -0.61 1.23 8.35
C SER A 67 -1.44 2.18 7.50
N LYS A 68 -2.40 1.68 6.71
CA LYS A 68 -3.34 2.51 5.93
C LYS A 68 -4.08 3.54 6.80
N LEU A 69 -4.49 3.13 8.02
CA LEU A 69 -5.19 4.03 8.94
C LEU A 69 -4.31 5.22 9.36
N PHE A 70 -3.03 4.99 9.70
CA PHE A 70 -2.13 6.05 10.15
C PHE A 70 -1.58 6.89 8.99
N ASP A 71 -1.31 6.27 7.85
CA ASP A 71 -0.63 6.92 6.73
C ASP A 71 -1.60 7.69 5.82
N THR A 72 -2.84 7.21 5.66
CA THR A 72 -3.81 7.76 4.70
C THR A 72 -5.06 8.32 5.38
N ILE A 73 -5.71 7.53 6.25
CA ILE A 73 -7.03 7.86 6.80
C ILE A 73 -6.94 8.93 7.90
N ALA A 74 -6.01 8.79 8.83
CA ALA A 74 -5.87 9.74 9.94
C ALA A 74 -5.50 11.17 9.47
N PRO A 75 -4.57 11.36 8.52
CA PRO A 75 -4.30 12.70 7.96
C PRO A 75 -5.52 13.30 7.24
N ARG A 76 -6.30 12.50 6.50
CA ARG A 76 -7.52 12.94 5.81
C ARG A 76 -8.51 13.59 6.78
N PHE A 77 -8.60 13.06 8.01
CA PHE A 77 -9.53 13.56 9.03
C PHE A 77 -8.86 14.50 10.05
N ALA A 78 -7.65 14.99 9.83
CA ALA A 78 -6.92 15.82 10.79
C ALA A 78 -7.72 17.03 11.30
N THR A 79 -8.42 17.72 10.40
CA THR A 79 -9.21 18.92 10.71
C THR A 79 -10.63 18.63 11.23
N ARG A 80 -11.16 17.41 10.99
CA ARG A 80 -12.52 17.08 11.31
C ARG A 80 -12.67 16.65 12.78
N PRO A 81 -13.54 17.24 13.59
CA PRO A 81 -13.64 16.92 15.03
C PRO A 81 -14.30 15.56 15.31
N GLY A 82 -15.09 15.01 14.37
CA GLY A 82 -15.80 13.73 14.48
C GLY A 82 -16.68 13.45 13.28
N GLY A 83 -17.53 12.40 13.35
CA GLY A 83 -18.43 12.04 12.26
C GLY A 83 -17.67 11.63 10.99
N TYR A 84 -16.72 10.69 11.13
CA TYR A 84 -15.89 10.22 10.04
C TYR A 84 -16.61 9.25 9.11
N THR A 85 -17.76 8.73 9.55
CA THR A 85 -18.53 7.71 8.84
C THR A 85 -19.88 8.23 8.41
N ARG A 86 -20.35 7.80 7.24
CA ARG A 86 -21.69 8.04 6.72
C ARG A 86 -22.44 6.72 6.62
N LEU A 87 -23.72 6.69 7.04
CA LEU A 87 -24.60 5.54 6.92
C LEU A 87 -25.68 5.84 5.88
N LEU A 88 -25.74 5.02 4.83
CA LEU A 88 -26.72 5.10 3.76
C LEU A 88 -27.61 3.87 3.83
N ARG A 89 -28.94 4.05 3.95
CA ARG A 89 -29.90 2.94 3.86
C ARG A 89 -30.06 2.55 2.40
N ILE A 90 -29.91 1.26 2.08
CA ILE A 90 -30.01 0.74 0.71
C ILE A 90 -31.39 0.15 0.46
N GLY A 91 -31.98 -0.52 1.47
CA GLY A 91 -33.26 -1.20 1.36
C GLY A 91 -33.31 -2.48 2.18
N PHE A 92 -34.02 -3.48 1.69
CA PHE A 92 -34.24 -4.75 2.39
C PHE A 92 -33.49 -5.90 1.71
N ARG A 93 -33.00 -6.83 2.51
CA ARG A 93 -32.32 -8.02 2.04
C ARG A 93 -33.34 -9.07 1.58
N ARG A 94 -33.06 -9.70 0.45
CA ARG A 94 -33.92 -10.80 -0.06
C ARG A 94 -33.86 -11.98 0.92
N GLY A 95 -35.01 -12.57 1.19
CA GLY A 95 -35.19 -13.74 2.04
C GLY A 95 -35.74 -13.40 3.42
N ASP A 96 -35.07 -12.54 4.21
CA ASP A 96 -35.44 -12.23 5.59
C ASP A 96 -35.96 -10.78 5.77
N SER A 97 -36.03 -9.99 4.70
CA SER A 97 -36.47 -8.59 4.73
C SER A 97 -35.73 -7.72 5.77
N ALA A 98 -34.50 -8.09 6.15
CA ALA A 98 -33.70 -7.29 7.05
C ALA A 98 -33.29 -5.97 6.40
N GLU A 99 -33.43 -4.84 7.11
CA GLU A 99 -32.94 -3.55 6.62
C GLU A 99 -31.41 -3.55 6.46
N VAL A 100 -30.96 -3.17 5.27
CA VAL A 100 -29.53 -3.11 4.88
C VAL A 100 -29.08 -1.67 4.74
N ALA A 101 -27.89 -1.39 5.25
CA ALA A 101 -27.24 -0.09 5.12
C ALA A 101 -25.78 -0.28 4.66
N GLN A 102 -25.32 0.71 3.92
CA GLN A 102 -23.91 0.90 3.61
C GLN A 102 -23.31 1.89 4.59
N VAL A 103 -22.20 1.52 5.19
CA VAL A 103 -21.35 2.41 5.96
C VAL A 103 -20.16 2.77 5.11
N GLU A 104 -19.85 4.06 4.98
CA GLU A 104 -18.70 4.54 4.21
C GLU A 104 -17.91 5.58 5.01
N LEU A 105 -16.61 5.70 4.71
CA LEU A 105 -15.79 6.77 5.24
C LEU A 105 -16.05 8.05 4.44
N VAL A 106 -16.22 9.18 5.13
CA VAL A 106 -16.42 10.46 4.46
C VAL A 106 -15.16 10.85 3.69
N GLY A 107 -15.32 11.28 2.43
CA GLY A 107 -14.20 11.59 1.54
C GLY A 107 -13.60 10.38 0.82
N SER A 108 -14.16 9.17 1.00
CA SER A 108 -13.98 8.10 0.05
C SER A 108 -15.14 8.18 -0.93
N GLU A 109 -14.89 8.71 -2.10
CA GLU A 109 -15.88 8.71 -3.17
C GLU A 109 -15.96 7.29 -3.75
N PHE A 110 -16.74 6.43 -3.10
CA PHE A 110 -17.10 5.16 -3.70
C PHE A 110 -18.03 5.42 -4.88
N ASN A 111 -17.44 5.49 -6.05
CA ASN A 111 -18.17 5.57 -7.30
C ASN A 111 -18.27 4.15 -7.90
N PRO A 112 -19.42 3.44 -7.74
CA PRO A 112 -19.55 2.07 -8.25
C PRO A 112 -19.38 2.00 -9.78
N ARG A 113 -19.66 3.10 -10.51
CA ARG A 113 -19.43 3.22 -11.94
C ARG A 113 -17.95 3.27 -12.32
N ALA A 114 -17.11 3.99 -11.56
CA ALA A 114 -15.68 4.09 -11.85
C ALA A 114 -14.97 2.72 -11.76
N LYS A 115 -15.44 1.84 -10.86
CA LYS A 115 -14.88 0.49 -10.75
C LYS A 115 -15.25 -0.39 -11.94
N ALA A 116 -16.49 -0.30 -12.42
CA ALA A 116 -16.92 -1.01 -13.61
C ALA A 116 -16.21 -0.53 -14.90
N GLU A 117 -15.92 0.77 -14.99
CA GLU A 117 -15.15 1.34 -16.11
C GLU A 117 -13.64 1.02 -16.03
N GLY A 118 -13.10 0.87 -14.81
CA GLY A 118 -11.70 0.49 -14.58
C GLY A 118 -11.42 -0.98 -14.91
N GLU A 119 -12.30 -1.88 -14.53
CA GLU A 119 -12.19 -3.31 -14.83
C GLU A 119 -12.43 -3.62 -16.33
N GLY A 120 -13.29 -2.84 -17.00
CA GLY A 120 -13.50 -2.94 -18.46
C GLY A 120 -12.35 -2.42 -19.31
N LYS A 121 -11.51 -1.50 -18.79
CA LYS A 121 -10.32 -1.01 -19.51
C LYS A 121 -9.06 -1.86 -19.32
N ALA A 122 -8.96 -2.61 -18.23
CA ALA A 122 -7.81 -3.46 -17.98
C ALA A 122 -7.77 -4.73 -18.84
N GLU A 123 -8.93 -5.21 -19.36
CA GLU A 123 -8.97 -6.36 -20.28
C GLU A 123 -8.80 -6.02 -21.76
N GLY A 124 -8.78 -4.73 -22.14
CA GLY A 124 -8.74 -4.29 -23.55
C GLY A 124 -7.36 -4.00 -24.13
N GLU A 125 -6.32 -3.82 -23.33
CA GLU A 125 -4.96 -3.55 -23.82
C GLU A 125 -4.07 -4.80 -23.72
N LYS A 126 -4.39 -5.81 -24.53
CA LYS A 126 -3.36 -6.78 -24.94
C LYS A 126 -2.31 -6.01 -25.74
N PRO A 127 -1.01 -6.07 -25.36
CA PRO A 127 0.03 -5.39 -26.12
C PRO A 127 -0.03 -5.92 -27.56
N LYS A 128 -0.31 -5.02 -28.50
CA LYS A 128 -0.31 -5.35 -29.93
C LYS A 128 1.02 -6.03 -30.22
N ALA A 129 0.98 -7.31 -30.55
CA ALA A 129 2.17 -8.07 -30.90
C ALA A 129 2.87 -7.32 -32.04
N LYS A 130 4.05 -6.80 -31.74
CA LYS A 130 4.91 -6.16 -32.76
C LYS A 130 5.02 -7.09 -33.92
N GLY A 131 4.61 -6.63 -35.09
CA GLY A 131 4.48 -7.45 -36.27
C GLY A 131 5.79 -8.17 -36.59
N MET A 132 5.69 -9.37 -37.14
CA MET A 132 6.83 -10.26 -37.47
C MET A 132 7.94 -9.52 -38.26
N ARG A 133 7.58 -8.51 -39.06
CA ARG A 133 8.53 -7.62 -39.78
C ARG A 133 9.37 -6.74 -38.84
N GLU A 134 8.83 -6.30 -37.73
CA GLU A 134 9.54 -5.45 -36.76
C GLU A 134 10.49 -6.27 -35.89
N ARG A 135 10.12 -7.52 -35.58
CA ARG A 135 11.00 -8.49 -34.91
C ARG A 135 12.18 -8.88 -35.80
N LEU A 136 11.97 -9.05 -37.10
CA LEU A 136 13.03 -9.35 -38.08
C LEU A 136 13.97 -8.15 -38.26
N ARG A 137 13.47 -6.90 -38.29
CA ARG A 137 14.30 -5.70 -38.34
C ARG A 137 15.16 -5.51 -37.08
N ALA A 138 14.58 -5.76 -35.90
CA ALA A 138 15.32 -5.70 -34.62
C ALA A 138 16.40 -6.79 -34.52
N ALA A 139 16.13 -7.99 -35.02
CA ALA A 139 17.12 -9.08 -35.10
C ALA A 139 18.27 -8.76 -36.10
N ALA A 140 17.95 -8.20 -37.27
CA ALA A 140 18.94 -7.81 -38.25
C ALA A 140 19.84 -6.65 -37.78
N ALA A 141 19.30 -5.70 -37.02
CA ALA A 141 20.07 -4.62 -36.40
C ALA A 141 21.07 -5.14 -35.34
N ARG A 142 20.68 -6.17 -34.56
CA ARG A 142 21.57 -6.81 -33.56
C ARG A 142 22.71 -7.57 -34.18
N VAL A 143 22.51 -8.20 -35.35
CA VAL A 143 23.56 -8.92 -36.09
C VAL A 143 24.57 -7.96 -36.75
N ARG A 144 24.06 -6.79 -37.21
CA ARG A 144 24.92 -5.78 -37.85
C ARG A 144 25.80 -5.01 -36.83
N GLY A 145 25.31 -4.83 -35.57
CA GLY A 145 26.08 -4.20 -34.48
C GLY A 145 27.19 -5.07 -33.91
N LYS A 146 27.16 -6.41 -34.13
CA LYS A 146 28.16 -7.34 -33.57
C LYS A 146 29.36 -7.55 -34.48
N LYS A 147 29.33 -7.10 -35.74
CA LYS A 147 30.47 -7.21 -36.69
C LYS A 147 31.44 -6.02 -36.65
N GLY A 148 31.13 -4.95 -35.89
CA GLY A 148 31.94 -3.74 -35.76
C GLY A 148 32.85 -3.69 -34.53
N VAL A 149 32.84 -4.69 -33.65
CA VAL A 149 33.55 -4.65 -32.36
C VAL A 149 34.69 -5.68 -32.27
N GLU A 150 34.89 -6.51 -33.28
CA GLU A 150 35.95 -7.54 -33.26
C GLU A 150 37.26 -7.15 -33.95
N GLU A 151 37.40 -5.97 -34.56
CA GLU A 151 38.64 -5.58 -35.24
C GLU A 151 39.58 -4.64 -34.44
N ASP A 152 39.16 -4.08 -33.30
CA ASP A 152 39.98 -3.12 -32.53
C ASP A 152 40.58 -3.66 -31.21
N ALA A 153 40.45 -4.96 -30.90
CA ALA A 153 40.89 -5.53 -29.63
C ALA A 153 42.28 -6.26 -29.71
N HIS A 154 43.09 -6.01 -30.73
CA HIS A 154 44.40 -6.70 -30.86
C HIS A 154 45.64 -5.81 -30.74
N LYS A 155 45.55 -4.64 -30.13
CA LYS A 155 46.73 -3.80 -29.84
C LYS A 155 46.58 -2.98 -28.56
N ALA A 156 46.99 -3.57 -27.43
CA ALA A 156 47.61 -2.90 -26.27
C ALA A 156 47.80 -3.89 -25.11
N SER A 157 48.95 -4.48 -25.02
CA SER A 157 50.02 -4.36 -24.02
C SER A 157 49.72 -4.87 -22.59
N LYS A 158 50.58 -5.77 -22.24
CA LYS A 158 51.01 -6.48 -21.03
C LYS A 158 50.78 -5.78 -19.64
N PRO A 159 50.64 -6.60 -18.59
CA PRO A 159 50.36 -6.12 -17.24
C PRO A 159 51.60 -5.79 -16.44
N ALA A 160 51.51 -4.72 -15.67
CA ALA A 160 52.41 -4.42 -14.55
C ALA A 160 51.91 -5.14 -13.29
N LYS A 161 52.75 -5.92 -12.65
CA LYS A 161 52.56 -6.50 -11.33
C LYS A 161 52.86 -5.44 -10.28
N ASP A 162 51.91 -5.10 -9.44
CA ASP A 162 52.18 -4.41 -8.19
C ASP A 162 51.70 -5.21 -6.99
N VAL A 163 52.72 -5.46 -6.16
CA VAL A 163 52.69 -6.24 -4.92
C VAL A 163 52.07 -5.35 -3.82
N VAL A 164 50.88 -5.65 -3.34
CA VAL A 164 50.34 -5.01 -2.16
C VAL A 164 50.69 -5.82 -0.91
N ARG A 165 51.51 -5.19 -0.08
CA ARG A 165 51.93 -5.66 1.25
C ARG A 165 50.74 -5.67 2.20
N LYS A 166 50.54 -6.81 2.88
CA LYS A 166 49.65 -6.93 4.05
C LYS A 166 50.23 -6.16 5.24
N SER A 167 49.51 -5.20 5.78
CA SER A 167 49.80 -4.58 7.09
C SER A 167 49.09 -5.37 8.18
N THR A 168 49.88 -6.00 9.01
CA THR A 168 49.49 -6.71 10.23
C THR A 168 49.30 -5.66 11.35
N THR A 169 48.14 -5.54 11.92
CA THR A 169 47.86 -4.75 13.14
C THR A 169 48.18 -5.60 14.37
N PRO A 170 48.91 -5.07 15.36
CA PRO A 170 49.20 -5.79 16.60
C PRO A 170 48.04 -5.73 17.58
N ARG A 171 47.77 -6.86 18.18
CA ARG A 171 46.83 -7.11 19.25
C ARG A 171 47.35 -6.49 20.55
N LYS A 172 46.64 -5.59 21.18
CA LYS A 172 46.95 -5.06 22.48
C LYS A 172 46.47 -6.03 23.56
N ALA A 173 47.42 -6.58 24.31
CA ALA A 173 47.20 -7.41 25.46
C ALA A 173 46.76 -6.58 26.64
N GLY A 174 45.84 -7.11 27.48
CA GLY A 174 45.42 -6.52 28.72
C GLY A 174 46.42 -6.71 29.85
N GLY A 175 46.22 -5.97 30.90
CA GLY A 175 46.95 -6.12 32.16
C GLY A 175 46.35 -5.23 33.23
N SER A 176 45.89 -5.92 34.28
CA SER A 176 45.68 -5.47 35.66
C SER A 176 44.54 -4.49 35.93
#